data_f4a164e78c095e8821f937e99276c378
#
_entry.id   f4a164e78c095e8821f937e99276c378
#
_cell.length_a   1.000
_cell.length_b   1.000
_cell.length_c   1.000
_cell.angle_alpha   90.00
_cell.angle_beta   90.00
_cell.angle_gamma   90.00
#
_symmetry.space_group_name_H-M   'P 1'
#
loop_
_entity.id
_entity.type
_entity.pdbx_description
1 polymer ?
#
loop_
_entity_poly.entity_id
_entity_poly.type
_entity_poly.pdbx_seq_one_letter_code
_entity_poly.pdbx_strand_id
1 'polypeptide(L)'
;MLFRSGFDSVWLRHRHLQHGVSSPVTLLAAASQRTSRIEFGTAVTPLGWENPLRYAEDLSTLDVLSGGRMNPGLSVGPPGHFDDVKQSLYPDTADAEDLTYERVARFLRMVEGHAVSTFSGTAGFERFSARVEPHAPGLRERLWYGAASPRSTQWAAEQGLNLLTSNILKPEPADLERDGRWDFAAIQARQIALFRAHHPDGDAARASQGLVVIPTDTATAEQRARYEAYVAERTPRTAAPDGPPGPGLLAAPDLLGTSEQIAEKLYADAAFREVREVVFALPFSFAHEDYVQILTDMAQNLGPALGWSPAP
;
A
#
# COMPACT_ATOMS: atom_id res chain seq x y z
N MET A 1 -2.78 -3.53 20.34
CA MET A 1 -1.32 -3.67 20.42
C MET A 1 -0.62 -2.72 19.47
N LEU A 2 -0.84 -2.74 18.17
CA LEU A 2 -0.22 -1.84 17.18
C LEU A 2 -0.11 -0.37 17.62
N PHE A 3 -1.16 0.17 18.25
CA PHE A 3 -1.20 1.56 18.70
C PHE A 3 -0.39 1.87 19.95
N ARG A 4 0.21 0.88 20.61
CA ARG A 4 1.06 1.03 21.82
C ARG A 4 2.50 0.65 21.59
N SER A 5 2.84 0.15 20.39
CA SER A 5 4.20 -0.30 20.06
C SER A 5 5.08 0.81 19.48
N GLY A 6 4.56 2.04 19.39
CA GLY A 6 5.32 3.20 18.94
C GLY A 6 5.47 3.33 17.42
N PHE A 7 4.86 2.47 16.60
CA PHE A 7 4.91 2.58 15.14
C PHE A 7 4.42 3.94 14.66
N ASP A 8 5.02 4.44 13.58
CA ASP A 8 4.67 5.71 12.97
C ASP A 8 3.36 5.64 12.21
N SER A 9 3.09 4.50 11.55
CA SER A 9 1.90 4.31 10.75
C SER A 9 1.36 2.88 10.77
N VAL A 10 0.08 2.73 10.45
CA VAL A 10 -0.58 1.45 10.20
C VAL A 10 -1.28 1.50 8.85
N TRP A 11 -1.06 0.48 8.05
CA TRP A 11 -1.60 0.38 6.71
C TRP A 11 -2.51 -0.83 6.59
N LEU A 12 -3.71 -0.62 6.06
CA LEU A 12 -4.70 -1.67 5.88
C LEU A 12 -4.81 -2.06 4.41
N ARG A 13 -4.90 -3.37 4.18
CA ARG A 13 -5.29 -3.89 2.88
C ARG A 13 -6.78 -3.73 2.68
N HIS A 14 -7.18 -3.45 1.46
CA HIS A 14 -8.57 -3.41 1.04
C HIS A 14 -8.90 -4.72 0.32
N ARG A 15 -9.72 -5.56 0.95
CA ARG A 15 -10.03 -6.91 0.46
C ARG A 15 -11.53 -7.19 0.55
N HIS A 16 -12.16 -7.42 -0.59
CA HIS A 16 -13.57 -7.77 -0.67
C HIS A 16 -13.76 -9.28 -0.80
N LEU A 17 -14.88 -9.78 -0.26
CA LEU A 17 -15.30 -11.18 -0.33
C LEU A 17 -14.23 -12.17 0.19
N GLN A 18 -13.37 -11.72 1.08
CA GLN A 18 -12.30 -12.48 1.72
C GLN A 18 -12.36 -12.31 3.23
N HIS A 19 -11.75 -13.24 3.97
CA HIS A 19 -11.49 -13.04 5.39
C HIS A 19 -10.44 -11.96 5.57
N GLY A 20 -10.88 -10.73 5.86
CA GLY A 20 -10.00 -9.56 5.96
C GLY A 20 -10.78 -8.27 6.11
N VAL A 21 -10.14 -7.16 5.85
CA VAL A 21 -10.74 -5.82 5.97
C VAL A 21 -11.35 -5.42 4.62
N SER A 22 -12.68 -5.43 4.54
CA SER A 22 -13.41 -4.99 3.34
C SER A 22 -13.68 -3.48 3.31
N SER A 23 -13.69 -2.81 4.47
CA SER A 23 -13.90 -1.38 4.60
C SER A 23 -12.80 -0.75 5.49
N PRO A 24 -11.62 -0.48 4.93
CA PRO A 24 -10.52 0.17 5.66
C PRO A 24 -10.93 1.52 6.24
N VAL A 25 -11.67 2.34 5.49
CA VAL A 25 -12.09 3.68 5.92
C VAL A 25 -12.88 3.61 7.23
N THR A 26 -13.86 2.71 7.32
CA THR A 26 -14.69 2.55 8.53
C THR A 26 -13.84 2.11 9.74
N LEU A 27 -12.92 1.16 9.54
CA LEU A 27 -12.06 0.69 10.61
C LEU A 27 -11.06 1.76 11.06
N LEU A 28 -10.47 2.49 10.11
CA LEU A 28 -9.53 3.56 10.38
C LEU A 28 -10.22 4.77 11.05
N ALA A 29 -11.48 5.07 10.70
CA ALA A 29 -12.27 6.09 11.38
C ALA A 29 -12.46 5.75 12.87
N ALA A 30 -12.80 4.49 13.17
CA ALA A 30 -12.92 4.04 14.55
C ALA A 30 -11.56 4.07 15.29
N ALA A 31 -10.46 3.71 14.63
CA ALA A 31 -9.12 3.73 15.19
C ALA A 31 -8.63 5.17 15.44
N SER A 32 -8.96 6.11 14.56
CA SER A 32 -8.54 7.51 14.67
C SER A 32 -9.04 8.19 15.95
N GLN A 33 -10.22 7.77 16.45
CA GLN A 33 -10.81 8.31 17.68
C GLN A 33 -10.20 7.70 18.96
N ARG A 34 -9.32 6.72 18.82
CA ARG A 34 -8.65 6.02 19.92
C ARG A 34 -7.14 6.23 19.94
N THR A 35 -6.66 7.06 19.02
CA THR A 35 -5.23 7.34 18.83
C THR A 35 -5.04 8.81 18.49
N SER A 36 -3.88 9.36 18.83
CA SER A 36 -3.56 10.78 18.59
C SER A 36 -2.36 11.02 17.68
N ARG A 37 -1.52 10.00 17.46
CA ARG A 37 -0.24 10.15 16.75
C ARG A 37 -0.15 9.32 15.48
N ILE A 38 -0.46 8.02 15.58
CA ILE A 38 -0.23 7.08 14.50
C ILE A 38 -0.95 7.51 13.20
N GLU A 39 -0.22 7.49 12.11
CA GLU A 39 -0.78 7.73 10.78
C GLU A 39 -1.50 6.49 10.23
N PHE A 40 -2.42 6.71 9.32
CA PHE A 40 -3.28 5.68 8.75
C PHE A 40 -3.11 5.61 7.24
N GLY A 41 -2.93 4.41 6.70
CA GLY A 41 -2.83 4.22 5.27
C GLY A 41 -3.69 3.07 4.74
N THR A 42 -3.91 3.06 3.44
CA THR A 42 -4.41 1.90 2.71
C THR A 42 -3.33 1.39 1.75
N ALA A 43 -3.08 0.07 1.74
CA ALA A 43 -2.03 -0.51 0.91
C ALA A 43 -2.55 -1.72 0.12
N VAL A 44 -3.27 -1.49 -0.94
CA VAL A 44 -3.88 -0.26 -1.47
C VAL A 44 -5.37 -0.43 -1.64
N THR A 45 -6.13 0.66 -1.85
CA THR A 45 -7.51 0.57 -2.32
C THR A 45 -7.53 0.46 -3.84
N PRO A 46 -7.98 -0.68 -4.40
CA PRO A 46 -8.22 -0.78 -5.84
C PRO A 46 -9.46 0.05 -6.19
N LEU A 47 -9.28 1.16 -6.88
CA LEU A 47 -10.36 2.14 -7.09
C LEU A 47 -11.50 1.61 -7.98
N GLY A 48 -11.30 0.46 -8.64
CA GLY A 48 -12.38 -0.25 -9.35
C GLY A 48 -13.48 -0.80 -8.44
N TRP A 49 -13.23 -0.95 -7.13
CA TRP A 49 -14.24 -1.34 -6.15
C TRP A 49 -15.06 -0.17 -5.64
N GLU A 50 -14.63 1.09 -5.89
CA GLU A 50 -15.18 2.27 -5.28
C GLU A 50 -15.80 3.21 -6.30
N ASN A 51 -16.88 3.88 -5.92
CA ASN A 51 -17.31 5.08 -6.61
C ASN A 51 -16.35 6.22 -6.24
N PRO A 52 -15.65 6.86 -7.19
CA PRO A 52 -14.63 7.86 -6.89
C PRO A 52 -15.12 9.04 -6.07
N LEU A 53 -16.35 9.51 -6.32
CA LEU A 53 -16.95 10.62 -5.57
C LEU A 53 -17.19 10.22 -4.10
N ARG A 54 -17.86 9.09 -3.90
CA ARG A 54 -18.16 8.61 -2.55
C ARG A 54 -16.89 8.34 -1.75
N TYR A 55 -15.90 7.74 -2.41
CA TYR A 55 -14.63 7.44 -1.76
C TYR A 55 -13.83 8.71 -1.41
N ALA A 56 -13.92 9.77 -2.24
CA ALA A 56 -13.31 11.06 -1.91
C ALA A 56 -13.98 11.72 -0.70
N GLU A 57 -15.32 11.65 -0.58
CA GLU A 57 -16.05 12.11 0.61
C GLU A 57 -15.66 11.32 1.87
N ASP A 58 -15.59 10.00 1.77
CA ASP A 58 -15.25 9.13 2.89
C ASP A 58 -13.81 9.38 3.38
N LEU A 59 -12.85 9.49 2.47
CA LEU A 59 -11.45 9.79 2.82
C LEU A 59 -11.29 11.20 3.40
N SER A 60 -11.96 12.19 2.83
CA SER A 60 -11.93 13.56 3.36
C SER A 60 -12.55 13.65 4.75
N THR A 61 -13.66 12.95 4.97
CA THR A 61 -14.27 12.83 6.30
C THR A 61 -13.33 12.18 7.30
N LEU A 62 -12.72 11.06 6.91
CA LEU A 62 -11.74 10.36 7.77
C LEU A 62 -10.52 11.23 8.07
N ASP A 63 -10.04 11.96 7.08
CA ASP A 63 -8.88 12.84 7.27
C ASP A 63 -9.17 13.95 8.28
N VAL A 64 -10.31 14.59 8.17
CA VAL A 64 -10.78 15.58 9.15
C VAL A 64 -10.94 14.96 10.54
N LEU A 65 -11.57 13.80 10.65
CA LEU A 65 -11.74 13.09 11.93
C LEU A 65 -10.41 12.67 12.56
N SER A 66 -9.43 12.32 11.76
CA SER A 66 -8.12 11.92 12.24
C SER A 66 -7.17 13.10 12.51
N GLY A 67 -7.55 14.31 12.15
CA GLY A 67 -6.69 15.50 12.27
C GLY A 67 -5.54 15.51 11.27
N GLY A 68 -5.77 15.09 10.03
CA GLY A 68 -4.79 15.12 8.94
C GLY A 68 -3.81 13.94 8.95
N ARG A 69 -4.15 12.81 9.56
CA ARG A 69 -3.28 11.63 9.68
C ARG A 69 -3.51 10.55 8.60
N MET A 70 -4.31 10.85 7.58
CA MET A 70 -4.63 9.89 6.53
C MET A 70 -3.62 9.92 5.39
N ASN A 71 -3.10 8.76 4.99
CA ASN A 71 -2.21 8.49 3.86
C ASN A 71 -2.85 7.46 2.93
N PRO A 72 -3.82 7.83 2.10
CA PRO A 72 -4.52 6.85 1.27
C PRO A 72 -3.63 6.34 0.15
N GLY A 73 -3.48 5.02 0.06
CA GLY A 73 -2.83 4.37 -1.07
C GLY A 73 -3.87 3.79 -2.02
N LEU A 74 -3.69 4.05 -3.30
CA LEU A 74 -4.61 3.71 -4.38
C LEU A 74 -3.96 2.81 -5.42
N SER A 75 -4.76 2.11 -6.18
CA SER A 75 -4.37 1.51 -7.45
C SER A 75 -5.52 1.59 -8.45
N VAL A 76 -5.19 1.41 -9.73
CA VAL A 76 -6.16 1.34 -10.82
C VAL A 76 -6.37 -0.12 -11.24
N GLY A 77 -7.43 -0.37 -11.94
CA GLY A 77 -7.74 -1.63 -12.60
C GLY A 77 -9.04 -2.26 -12.09
N PRO A 78 -9.49 -3.28 -12.79
CA PRO A 78 -10.69 -3.99 -12.38
C PRO A 78 -10.48 -4.66 -11.02
N PRO A 79 -11.54 -4.82 -10.26
CA PRO A 79 -11.54 -5.66 -9.07
C PRO A 79 -11.05 -7.08 -9.37
N GLY A 80 -10.40 -7.72 -8.40
CA GLY A 80 -10.14 -9.16 -8.50
C GLY A 80 -11.46 -9.92 -8.70
N HIS A 81 -11.47 -10.88 -9.63
CA HIS A 81 -12.68 -11.62 -10.03
C HIS A 81 -13.81 -10.70 -10.54
N PHE A 82 -13.47 -9.68 -11.32
CA PHE A 82 -14.43 -8.67 -11.76
C PHE A 82 -15.64 -9.28 -12.47
N ASP A 83 -15.44 -10.27 -13.34
CA ASP A 83 -16.53 -10.91 -14.06
C ASP A 83 -17.54 -11.60 -13.15
N ASP A 84 -17.11 -12.09 -11.98
CA ASP A 84 -17.97 -12.74 -10.99
C ASP A 84 -18.78 -11.73 -10.16
N VAL A 85 -18.26 -10.50 -9.99
CA VAL A 85 -18.84 -9.51 -9.07
C VAL A 85 -19.44 -8.29 -9.75
N LYS A 86 -19.16 -8.09 -11.03
CA LYS A 86 -19.51 -6.86 -11.77
C LYS A 86 -21.02 -6.55 -11.75
N GLN A 87 -21.86 -7.58 -11.79
CA GLN A 87 -23.32 -7.39 -11.76
C GLN A 87 -23.82 -6.97 -10.36
N SER A 88 -23.08 -7.31 -9.30
CA SER A 88 -23.41 -6.86 -7.95
C SER A 88 -22.85 -5.47 -7.66
N LEU A 89 -21.73 -5.10 -8.30
CA LEU A 89 -21.03 -3.85 -8.08
C LEU A 89 -21.54 -2.74 -9.03
N TYR A 90 -21.75 -3.07 -10.30
CA TYR A 90 -22.18 -2.17 -11.38
C TYR A 90 -23.26 -2.85 -12.26
N PRO A 91 -24.47 -3.06 -11.74
CA PRO A 91 -25.47 -3.92 -12.41
C PRO A 91 -25.83 -3.46 -13.82
N ASP A 92 -25.85 -2.15 -14.07
CA ASP A 92 -26.28 -1.59 -15.36
C ASP A 92 -25.13 -0.95 -16.16
N THR A 93 -23.95 -0.76 -15.56
CA THR A 93 -22.86 0.03 -16.15
C THR A 93 -21.53 -0.70 -16.22
N ALA A 94 -21.46 -1.97 -15.83
CA ALA A 94 -20.22 -2.73 -15.71
C ALA A 94 -19.31 -2.65 -16.95
N ASP A 95 -19.89 -2.74 -18.13
CA ASP A 95 -19.13 -2.71 -19.41
C ASP A 95 -18.75 -1.29 -19.84
N ALA A 96 -19.32 -0.25 -19.22
CA ALA A 96 -19.04 1.16 -19.46
C ALA A 96 -18.16 1.80 -18.36
N GLU A 97 -17.85 1.06 -17.30
CA GLU A 97 -17.02 1.58 -16.21
C GLU A 97 -15.58 1.82 -16.66
N ASP A 98 -15.11 3.03 -16.43
CA ASP A 98 -13.73 3.39 -16.67
C ASP A 98 -12.86 2.84 -15.54
N LEU A 99 -12.10 1.78 -15.80
CA LEU A 99 -11.16 1.14 -14.88
C LEU A 99 -9.70 1.47 -15.27
N THR A 100 -9.47 2.65 -15.85
CA THR A 100 -8.16 3.15 -16.29
C THR A 100 -7.62 4.23 -15.34
N TYR A 101 -6.45 4.77 -15.66
CA TYR A 101 -5.85 5.90 -14.92
C TYR A 101 -6.75 7.14 -14.87
N GLU A 102 -7.66 7.33 -15.86
CA GLU A 102 -8.60 8.44 -15.85
C GLU A 102 -9.56 8.39 -14.65
N ARG A 103 -9.92 7.18 -14.16
CA ARG A 103 -10.68 7.03 -12.93
C ARG A 103 -9.94 7.59 -11.73
N VAL A 104 -8.64 7.31 -11.64
CA VAL A 104 -7.79 7.87 -10.58
C VAL A 104 -7.62 9.37 -10.76
N ALA A 105 -7.36 9.84 -11.98
CA ALA A 105 -7.22 11.27 -12.27
C ALA A 105 -8.48 12.08 -11.89
N ARG A 106 -9.66 11.54 -12.17
CA ARG A 106 -10.93 12.14 -11.70
C ARG A 106 -11.00 12.20 -10.17
N PHE A 107 -10.64 11.13 -9.49
CA PHE A 107 -10.59 11.09 -8.03
C PHE A 107 -9.60 12.14 -7.47
N LEU A 108 -8.41 12.28 -8.04
CA LEU A 108 -7.43 13.29 -7.62
C LEU A 108 -8.00 14.70 -7.68
N ARG A 109 -8.66 15.06 -8.78
CA ARG A 109 -9.31 16.38 -8.92
C ARG A 109 -10.40 16.61 -7.86
N MET A 110 -11.15 15.56 -7.47
CA MET A 110 -12.15 15.65 -6.40
C MET A 110 -11.50 15.98 -5.05
N VAL A 111 -10.41 15.29 -4.71
CA VAL A 111 -9.65 15.53 -3.47
C VAL A 111 -8.98 16.90 -3.47
N GLU A 112 -8.55 17.40 -4.61
CA GLU A 112 -8.01 18.77 -4.81
C GLU A 112 -9.07 19.87 -4.59
N GLY A 113 -10.35 19.50 -4.58
CA GLY A 113 -11.44 20.44 -4.38
C GLY A 113 -12.01 21.04 -5.67
N HIS A 114 -11.72 20.42 -6.82
CA HIS A 114 -12.36 20.82 -8.08
C HIS A 114 -13.86 20.55 -8.04
N ALA A 115 -14.61 21.38 -8.77
CA ALA A 115 -16.06 21.23 -8.86
C ALA A 115 -16.44 19.88 -9.48
N VAL A 116 -17.34 19.17 -8.81
CA VAL A 116 -17.95 17.91 -9.25
C VAL A 116 -19.42 18.09 -9.65
N SER A 117 -19.97 19.26 -9.39
CA SER A 117 -21.35 19.61 -9.68
C SER A 117 -21.43 21.07 -10.16
N THR A 118 -22.42 21.35 -10.98
CA THR A 118 -22.80 22.73 -11.35
C THR A 118 -23.71 23.38 -10.31
N PHE A 119 -24.17 22.61 -9.33
CA PHE A 119 -25.05 23.07 -8.27
C PHE A 119 -24.25 23.49 -7.03
N SER A 120 -24.49 24.72 -6.60
CA SER A 120 -23.94 25.28 -5.37
C SER A 120 -24.85 26.39 -4.83
N GLY A 121 -24.72 26.75 -3.56
CA GLY A 121 -25.50 27.82 -2.94
C GLY A 121 -26.48 27.30 -1.89
N THR A 122 -27.60 28.00 -1.70
CA THR A 122 -28.59 27.70 -0.66
C THR A 122 -29.92 27.30 -1.28
N ALA A 123 -30.47 26.17 -0.83
CA ALA A 123 -31.82 25.73 -1.14
C ALA A 123 -32.56 25.51 0.19
N GLY A 124 -33.55 26.34 0.47
CA GLY A 124 -34.19 26.37 1.78
C GLY A 124 -33.20 26.74 2.88
N PHE A 125 -32.96 25.85 3.82
CA PHE A 125 -31.99 26.00 4.91
C PHE A 125 -30.67 25.29 4.67
N GLU A 126 -30.52 24.54 3.58
CA GLU A 126 -29.36 23.74 3.27
C GLU A 126 -28.37 24.52 2.40
N ARG A 127 -27.09 24.39 2.72
CA ARG A 127 -25.99 24.93 1.89
C ARG A 127 -25.33 23.81 1.14
N PHE A 128 -25.20 23.99 -0.16
CA PHE A 128 -24.56 23.05 -1.07
C PHE A 128 -23.23 23.60 -1.59
N SER A 129 -22.28 22.72 -1.79
CA SER A 129 -20.99 23.00 -2.40
C SER A 129 -20.93 22.34 -3.79
N ALA A 130 -20.20 22.95 -4.72
CA ALA A 130 -19.92 22.33 -5.98
C ALA A 130 -18.81 21.25 -5.90
N ARG A 131 -18.04 21.21 -4.82
CA ARG A 131 -16.94 20.27 -4.58
C ARG A 131 -17.29 19.25 -3.50
N VAL A 132 -16.41 18.26 -3.32
CA VAL A 132 -16.46 17.29 -2.20
C VAL A 132 -16.39 18.03 -0.85
N GLU A 133 -17.26 17.66 0.07
CA GLU A 133 -17.25 18.14 1.45
C GLU A 133 -17.32 16.95 2.45
N PRO A 134 -16.64 17.02 3.62
CA PRO A 134 -15.75 18.13 3.99
C PRO A 134 -14.53 18.19 3.08
N HIS A 135 -14.07 19.38 2.73
CA HIS A 135 -12.80 19.53 2.07
C HIS A 135 -11.66 19.31 3.07
N ALA A 136 -10.69 18.46 2.73
CA ALA A 136 -9.55 18.12 3.56
C ALA A 136 -8.25 18.66 2.93
N PRO A 137 -7.85 19.91 3.24
CA PRO A 137 -6.61 20.48 2.73
C PRO A 137 -5.39 19.63 3.12
N GLY A 138 -4.45 19.42 2.21
CA GLY A 138 -3.26 18.61 2.43
C GLY A 138 -3.46 17.10 2.26
N LEU A 139 -4.69 16.62 2.04
CA LEU A 139 -4.92 15.20 1.77
C LEU A 139 -4.30 14.76 0.43
N ARG A 140 -4.33 15.65 -0.57
CA ARG A 140 -3.77 15.40 -1.92
C ARG A 140 -2.29 15.04 -1.87
N GLU A 141 -1.50 15.74 -1.08
CA GLU A 141 -0.05 15.57 -0.95
C GLU A 141 0.31 14.28 -0.20
N ARG A 142 -0.65 13.72 0.52
CA ARG A 142 -0.49 12.46 1.28
C ARG A 142 -1.04 11.23 0.56
N LEU A 143 -1.47 11.38 -0.71
CA LEU A 143 -1.90 10.26 -1.52
C LEU A 143 -0.71 9.43 -2.00
N TRP A 144 -0.89 8.12 -1.98
CA TRP A 144 0.08 7.13 -2.43
C TRP A 144 -0.50 6.30 -3.57
N TYR A 145 0.38 5.82 -4.42
CA TYR A 145 -0.01 4.92 -5.50
C TYR A 145 0.78 3.63 -5.45
N GLY A 146 0.06 2.50 -5.46
CA GLY A 146 0.65 1.17 -5.53
C GLY A 146 1.03 0.84 -6.97
N ALA A 147 2.31 0.91 -7.29
CA ALA A 147 2.82 0.61 -8.61
C ALA A 147 3.61 -0.70 -8.63
N ALA A 148 3.39 -1.51 -9.65
CA ALA A 148 4.09 -2.78 -9.87
C ALA A 148 4.83 -2.85 -11.21
N SER A 149 4.65 -1.88 -12.11
CA SER A 149 5.28 -1.85 -13.43
C SER A 149 5.92 -0.49 -13.70
N PRO A 150 6.92 -0.40 -14.60
CA PRO A 150 7.52 0.87 -14.98
C PRO A 150 6.48 1.91 -15.45
N ARG A 151 5.50 1.49 -16.26
CA ARG A 151 4.42 2.38 -16.73
C ARG A 151 3.61 2.97 -15.58
N SER A 152 3.21 2.14 -14.61
CA SER A 152 2.42 2.62 -13.47
C SER A 152 3.26 3.49 -12.53
N THR A 153 4.53 3.19 -12.40
CA THR A 153 5.50 3.97 -11.61
C THR A 153 5.70 5.37 -12.20
N GLN A 154 5.95 5.45 -13.50
CA GLN A 154 6.11 6.73 -14.18
C GLN A 154 4.83 7.56 -14.11
N TRP A 155 3.67 6.96 -14.38
CA TRP A 155 2.40 7.66 -14.28
C TRP A 155 2.15 8.24 -12.88
N ALA A 156 2.43 7.46 -11.83
CA ALA A 156 2.28 7.93 -10.46
C ALA A 156 3.19 9.12 -10.15
N ALA A 157 4.43 9.09 -10.63
CA ALA A 157 5.38 10.19 -10.52
C ALA A 157 4.89 11.45 -11.21
N GLU A 158 4.44 11.34 -12.47
CA GLU A 158 3.91 12.47 -13.25
C GLU A 158 2.67 13.08 -12.62
N GLN A 159 1.91 12.30 -11.84
CA GLN A 159 0.79 12.82 -11.05
C GLN A 159 1.23 13.43 -9.71
N GLY A 160 2.50 13.40 -9.33
CA GLY A 160 2.98 13.89 -8.02
C GLY A 160 2.41 13.08 -6.85
N LEU A 161 2.26 11.75 -7.00
CA LEU A 161 1.80 10.84 -5.96
C LEU A 161 2.99 10.19 -5.26
N ASN A 162 2.88 9.91 -3.96
CA ASN A 162 3.87 9.10 -3.27
C ASN A 162 3.84 7.64 -3.77
N LEU A 163 4.98 6.95 -3.76
CA LEU A 163 5.11 5.60 -4.30
C LEU A 163 5.02 4.53 -3.22
N LEU A 164 4.04 3.64 -3.34
CA LEU A 164 4.00 2.37 -2.61
C LEU A 164 4.54 1.26 -3.53
N THR A 165 5.68 0.70 -3.20
CA THR A 165 6.12 -0.55 -3.79
C THR A 165 5.68 -1.73 -2.92
N SER A 166 5.64 -2.93 -3.48
CA SER A 166 5.23 -4.13 -2.74
C SER A 166 6.22 -5.28 -2.96
N ASN A 167 5.94 -6.42 -2.35
CA ASN A 167 6.67 -7.65 -2.59
C ASN A 167 6.31 -8.35 -3.91
N ILE A 168 5.60 -7.65 -4.81
CA ILE A 168 5.25 -8.15 -6.14
C ILE A 168 5.49 -7.02 -7.15
N LEU A 169 6.16 -7.33 -8.25
CA LEU A 169 6.34 -6.43 -9.37
C LEU A 169 6.10 -7.14 -10.70
N LYS A 170 5.91 -6.36 -11.76
CA LYS A 170 5.84 -6.84 -13.14
C LYS A 170 7.16 -6.53 -13.82
N PRO A 171 8.02 -7.54 -14.02
CA PRO A 171 9.30 -7.35 -14.70
C PRO A 171 9.07 -7.15 -16.21
N GLU A 172 10.06 -6.56 -16.88
CA GLU A 172 10.10 -6.44 -18.33
C GLU A 172 11.19 -7.36 -18.91
N PRO A 173 11.06 -7.84 -20.15
CA PRO A 173 12.10 -8.68 -20.77
C PRO A 173 13.51 -8.08 -20.71
N ALA A 174 13.61 -6.76 -20.83
CA ALA A 174 14.87 -6.03 -20.73
C ALA A 174 15.55 -6.17 -19.35
N ASP A 175 14.81 -6.50 -18.29
CA ASP A 175 15.39 -6.74 -16.97
C ASP A 175 16.20 -8.05 -16.96
N LEU A 176 15.65 -9.11 -17.57
CA LEU A 176 16.35 -10.39 -17.70
C LEU A 176 17.58 -10.27 -18.63
N GLU A 177 17.44 -9.55 -19.75
CA GLU A 177 18.56 -9.32 -20.68
C GLU A 177 19.70 -8.57 -20.01
N ARG A 178 19.39 -7.58 -19.16
CA ARG A 178 20.39 -6.77 -18.45
C ARG A 178 21.10 -7.53 -17.35
N ASP A 179 20.34 -8.25 -16.51
CA ASP A 179 20.83 -8.81 -15.26
C ASP A 179 21.21 -10.31 -15.40
N GLY A 180 20.87 -10.94 -16.52
CA GLY A 180 21.05 -12.38 -16.78
C GLY A 180 20.17 -13.28 -15.90
N ARG A 181 19.38 -12.68 -15.01
CA ARG A 181 18.45 -13.35 -14.08
C ARG A 181 17.36 -12.37 -13.66
N TRP A 182 16.29 -12.89 -13.06
CA TRP A 182 15.28 -12.06 -12.42
C TRP A 182 15.76 -11.61 -11.03
N ASP A 183 16.29 -10.40 -10.93
CA ASP A 183 16.72 -9.81 -9.67
C ASP A 183 15.67 -8.82 -9.18
N PHE A 184 14.84 -9.26 -8.21
CA PHE A 184 13.74 -8.45 -7.68
C PHE A 184 14.22 -7.12 -7.12
N ALA A 185 15.26 -7.13 -6.30
CA ALA A 185 15.78 -5.93 -5.64
C ALA A 185 16.34 -4.92 -6.66
N ALA A 186 17.09 -5.41 -7.65
CA ALA A 186 17.62 -4.56 -8.70
C ALA A 186 16.52 -3.94 -9.59
N ILE A 187 15.49 -4.73 -9.94
CA ILE A 187 14.33 -4.23 -10.72
C ILE A 187 13.57 -3.19 -9.91
N GLN A 188 13.28 -3.46 -8.63
CA GLN A 188 12.57 -2.52 -7.78
C GLN A 188 13.36 -1.21 -7.55
N ALA A 189 14.68 -1.29 -7.38
CA ALA A 189 15.54 -0.11 -7.28
C ALA A 189 15.46 0.75 -8.56
N ARG A 190 15.46 0.13 -9.74
CA ARG A 190 15.28 0.84 -11.02
C ARG A 190 13.90 1.50 -11.13
N GLN A 191 12.86 0.86 -10.63
CA GLN A 191 11.51 1.48 -10.60
C GLN A 191 11.49 2.69 -9.66
N ILE A 192 12.14 2.63 -8.50
CA ILE A 192 12.25 3.79 -7.60
C ILE A 192 13.06 4.92 -8.25
N ALA A 193 14.14 4.61 -8.94
CA ALA A 193 14.90 5.62 -9.69
C ALA A 193 14.08 6.24 -10.82
N LEU A 194 13.32 5.43 -11.57
CA LEU A 194 12.39 5.92 -12.60
C LEU A 194 11.32 6.84 -12.01
N PHE A 195 10.78 6.48 -10.86
CA PHE A 195 9.82 7.31 -10.14
C PHE A 195 10.39 8.70 -9.83
N ARG A 196 11.57 8.76 -9.21
CA ARG A 196 12.22 10.03 -8.87
C ARG A 196 12.58 10.87 -10.09
N ALA A 197 13.00 10.24 -11.17
CA ALA A 197 13.33 10.93 -12.42
C ALA A 197 12.13 11.66 -13.06
N HIS A 198 10.90 11.22 -12.79
CA HIS A 198 9.68 11.80 -13.36
C HIS A 198 8.81 12.55 -12.34
N HIS A 199 9.14 12.45 -11.04
CA HIS A 199 8.37 13.14 -10.01
C HIS A 199 8.77 14.62 -9.91
N PRO A 200 7.82 15.56 -9.73
CA PRO A 200 8.12 16.99 -9.58
C PRO A 200 9.13 17.30 -8.48
N ASP A 201 9.10 16.56 -7.37
CA ASP A 201 10.02 16.74 -6.24
C ASP A 201 11.33 15.95 -6.37
N GLY A 202 11.53 15.23 -7.46
CA GLY A 202 12.74 14.46 -7.73
C GLY A 202 13.14 13.53 -6.59
N ASP A 203 14.37 13.65 -6.08
CA ASP A 203 14.90 12.81 -4.99
C ASP A 203 14.21 13.03 -3.64
N ALA A 204 13.47 14.13 -3.47
CA ALA A 204 12.68 14.39 -2.27
C ALA A 204 11.33 13.64 -2.26
N ALA A 205 10.91 13.08 -3.40
CA ALA A 205 9.67 12.34 -3.52
C ALA A 205 9.65 11.12 -2.59
N ARG A 206 8.54 10.94 -1.89
CA ARG A 206 8.37 9.83 -0.94
C ARG A 206 8.14 8.52 -1.68
N ALA A 207 8.94 7.53 -1.33
CA ALA A 207 8.77 6.16 -1.77
C ALA A 207 8.92 5.21 -0.58
N SER A 208 8.11 4.17 -0.53
CA SER A 208 8.21 3.12 0.49
C SER A 208 8.44 1.76 -0.13
N GLN A 209 9.12 0.88 0.61
CA GLN A 209 9.24 -0.51 0.26
C GLN A 209 8.33 -1.38 1.14
N GLY A 210 7.56 -2.27 0.50
CA GLY A 210 6.69 -3.23 1.17
C GLY A 210 7.15 -4.66 0.92
N LEU A 211 7.87 -5.27 1.87
CA LEU A 211 8.25 -6.68 1.86
C LEU A 211 7.52 -7.43 2.97
N VAL A 212 7.41 -8.75 2.83
CA VAL A 212 6.93 -9.59 3.93
C VAL A 212 8.11 -9.92 4.83
N VAL A 213 8.05 -9.52 6.10
CA VAL A 213 9.07 -9.80 7.10
C VAL A 213 8.46 -10.52 8.31
N ILE A 214 9.16 -11.53 8.80
CA ILE A 214 8.70 -12.40 9.90
C ILE A 214 9.87 -12.57 10.87
N PRO A 215 10.10 -11.62 11.78
CA PRO A 215 11.12 -11.75 12.80
C PRO A 215 10.75 -12.85 13.82
N THR A 216 11.75 -13.59 14.29
CA THR A 216 11.57 -14.77 15.12
C THR A 216 12.32 -14.72 16.44
N ASP A 217 12.74 -13.53 16.89
CA ASP A 217 13.61 -13.38 18.08
C ASP A 217 12.96 -14.00 19.32
N THR A 218 11.68 -13.71 19.54
CA THR A 218 10.92 -14.23 20.69
C THR A 218 9.94 -15.35 20.32
N ALA A 219 9.95 -15.82 19.06
CA ALA A 219 9.03 -16.87 18.62
C ALA A 219 9.29 -18.22 19.33
N THR A 220 8.22 -18.90 19.70
CA THR A 220 8.30 -20.29 20.19
C THR A 220 8.71 -21.25 19.07
N ALA A 221 9.10 -22.46 19.43
CA ALA A 221 9.42 -23.50 18.43
C ALA A 221 8.23 -23.80 17.50
N GLU A 222 7.01 -23.82 18.04
CA GLU A 222 5.79 -24.04 17.28
C GLU A 222 5.48 -22.89 16.32
N GLN A 223 5.69 -21.65 16.75
CA GLN A 223 5.55 -20.47 15.89
C GLN A 223 6.56 -20.50 14.75
N ARG A 224 7.84 -20.77 15.04
CA ARG A 224 8.88 -20.89 14.02
C ARG A 224 8.54 -21.95 12.98
N ALA A 225 8.11 -23.12 13.40
CA ALA A 225 7.70 -24.18 12.47
C ALA A 225 6.54 -23.76 11.55
N ARG A 226 5.54 -23.02 12.09
CA ARG A 226 4.46 -22.44 11.30
C ARG A 226 4.95 -21.42 10.29
N TYR A 227 5.85 -20.54 10.70
CA TYR A 227 6.40 -19.50 9.83
C TYR A 227 7.27 -20.09 8.72
N GLU A 228 8.07 -21.09 9.03
CA GLU A 228 8.85 -21.83 8.04
C GLU A 228 7.96 -22.52 7.02
N ALA A 229 6.89 -23.20 7.46
CA ALA A 229 5.92 -23.83 6.57
C ALA A 229 5.23 -22.79 5.66
N TYR A 230 4.83 -21.63 6.20
CA TYR A 230 4.23 -20.55 5.42
C TYR A 230 5.18 -20.01 4.34
N VAL A 231 6.44 -19.76 4.68
CA VAL A 231 7.44 -19.29 3.72
C VAL A 231 7.75 -20.35 2.67
N ALA A 232 7.88 -21.63 3.07
CA ALA A 232 8.12 -22.73 2.15
C ALA A 232 7.00 -22.87 1.11
N GLU A 233 5.73 -22.76 1.51
CA GLU A 233 4.58 -22.77 0.60
C GLU A 233 4.61 -21.61 -0.40
N ARG A 234 5.16 -20.47 -0.02
CA ARG A 234 5.21 -19.26 -0.85
C ARG A 234 6.45 -19.18 -1.73
N THR A 235 7.50 -19.90 -1.39
CA THR A 235 8.78 -19.89 -2.14
C THR A 235 8.61 -20.15 -3.64
N PRO A 236 7.73 -21.02 -4.14
CA PRO A 236 7.51 -21.20 -5.58
C PRO A 236 7.02 -19.95 -6.33
N ARG A 237 6.56 -18.91 -5.63
CA ARG A 237 6.15 -17.63 -6.23
C ARG A 237 7.33 -16.71 -6.53
N THR A 238 8.47 -16.96 -5.89
CA THR A 238 9.70 -16.25 -6.19
C THR A 238 10.29 -16.83 -7.47
N ALA A 239 10.89 -15.97 -8.30
CA ALA A 239 11.55 -16.47 -9.50
C ALA A 239 12.65 -17.45 -9.12
N ALA A 240 12.61 -18.64 -9.69
CA ALA A 240 13.81 -19.46 -9.73
C ALA A 240 14.89 -18.67 -10.51
N PRO A 241 16.17 -18.75 -10.10
CA PRO A 241 17.26 -18.02 -10.77
C PRO A 241 17.30 -18.21 -12.29
N ASP A 242 16.79 -19.34 -12.78
CA ASP A 242 16.89 -19.79 -14.18
C ASP A 242 15.53 -19.93 -14.89
N GLY A 243 14.43 -19.46 -14.31
CA GLY A 243 13.08 -19.65 -14.88
C GLY A 243 12.36 -18.33 -15.21
N PRO A 244 11.52 -18.32 -16.26
CA PRO A 244 10.63 -17.19 -16.46
C PRO A 244 9.73 -17.03 -15.23
N PRO A 245 9.40 -15.81 -14.81
CA PRO A 245 8.42 -15.61 -13.75
C PRO A 245 7.12 -16.28 -14.14
N GLY A 246 6.35 -16.73 -13.16
CA GLY A 246 4.95 -17.12 -13.35
C GLY A 246 4.17 -16.00 -14.07
N PRO A 247 2.87 -16.09 -14.36
CA PRO A 247 2.16 -15.28 -15.35
C PRO A 247 2.34 -13.76 -15.15
N GLY A 248 3.47 -13.24 -15.60
CA GLY A 248 3.80 -11.82 -15.68
C GLY A 248 4.12 -11.11 -14.35
N LEU A 249 4.22 -11.81 -13.23
CA LEU A 249 4.54 -11.22 -11.92
C LEU A 249 5.74 -11.91 -11.27
N LEU A 250 6.62 -11.11 -10.71
CA LEU A 250 7.76 -11.52 -9.91
C LEU A 250 7.50 -11.20 -8.45
N ALA A 251 7.67 -12.17 -7.55
CA ALA A 251 7.53 -11.98 -6.11
C ALA A 251 8.89 -11.92 -5.42
N ALA A 252 9.02 -11.05 -4.43
CA ALA A 252 10.17 -11.06 -3.53
C ALA A 252 10.12 -12.27 -2.60
N PRO A 253 11.24 -12.82 -2.17
CA PRO A 253 11.30 -13.76 -1.07
C PRO A 253 10.72 -13.16 0.21
N ASP A 254 9.98 -13.95 0.98
CA ASP A 254 9.59 -13.55 2.33
C ASP A 254 10.83 -13.62 3.25
N LEU A 255 11.04 -12.59 4.06
CA LEU A 255 12.21 -12.51 4.95
C LEU A 255 11.86 -13.11 6.32
N LEU A 256 12.33 -14.31 6.56
CA LEU A 256 12.18 -15.04 7.83
C LEU A 256 13.55 -15.18 8.51
N GLY A 257 13.60 -14.98 9.81
CA GLY A 257 14.79 -15.15 10.64
C GLY A 257 14.80 -14.25 11.87
N THR A 258 15.94 -14.17 12.55
CA THR A 258 16.12 -13.16 13.61
C THR A 258 16.10 -11.76 13.01
N SER A 259 15.79 -10.76 13.82
CA SER A 259 15.82 -9.36 13.40
C SER A 259 17.17 -8.96 12.82
N GLU A 260 18.28 -9.44 13.37
CA GLU A 260 19.63 -9.20 12.85
C GLU A 260 19.80 -9.79 11.44
N GLN A 261 19.38 -11.04 11.23
CA GLN A 261 19.45 -11.71 9.91
C GLN A 261 18.57 -11.00 8.87
N ILE A 262 17.40 -10.53 9.28
CA ILE A 262 16.50 -9.78 8.38
C ILE A 262 17.11 -8.43 8.05
N ALA A 263 17.66 -7.71 9.04
CA ALA A 263 18.32 -6.42 8.82
C ALA A 263 19.51 -6.54 7.85
N GLU A 264 20.34 -7.58 8.00
CA GLU A 264 21.45 -7.86 7.08
C GLU A 264 20.96 -8.02 5.62
N LYS A 265 19.88 -8.81 5.42
CA LYS A 265 19.28 -9.00 4.09
C LYS A 265 18.69 -7.69 3.54
N LEU A 266 18.03 -6.90 4.36
CA LEU A 266 17.46 -5.61 3.96
C LEU A 266 18.57 -4.61 3.57
N TYR A 267 19.64 -4.52 4.35
CA TYR A 267 20.78 -3.66 3.99
C TYR A 267 21.53 -4.12 2.73
N ALA A 268 21.45 -5.40 2.38
CA ALA A 268 21.97 -5.92 1.12
C ALA A 268 21.02 -5.66 -0.07
N ASP A 269 19.74 -5.42 0.18
CA ASP A 269 18.72 -5.15 -0.85
C ASP A 269 18.94 -3.77 -1.47
N ALA A 270 19.08 -3.72 -2.80
CA ALA A 270 19.35 -2.48 -3.52
C ALA A 270 18.19 -1.47 -3.41
N ALA A 271 16.94 -1.96 -3.41
CA ALA A 271 15.76 -1.10 -3.33
C ALA A 271 15.52 -0.56 -1.91
N PHE A 272 15.83 -1.36 -0.88
CA PHE A 272 15.74 -0.91 0.51
C PHE A 272 16.64 0.30 0.78
N ARG A 273 17.82 0.34 0.19
CA ARG A 273 18.76 1.47 0.34
C ARG A 273 18.29 2.76 -0.34
N GLU A 274 17.34 2.66 -1.24
CA GLU A 274 16.75 3.80 -1.94
C GLU A 274 15.59 4.45 -1.19
N VAL A 275 15.05 3.82 -0.15
CA VAL A 275 13.87 4.32 0.56
C VAL A 275 14.20 4.74 1.98
N ARG A 276 13.38 5.64 2.52
CA ARG A 276 13.44 6.07 3.93
C ARG A 276 12.24 5.54 4.72
N GLU A 277 11.26 5.01 4.02
CA GLU A 277 10.01 4.51 4.60
C GLU A 277 9.80 3.06 4.21
N VAL A 278 9.32 2.26 5.15
CA VAL A 278 8.97 0.87 4.90
C VAL A 278 7.55 0.59 5.38
N VAL A 279 6.80 -0.13 4.58
CA VAL A 279 5.45 -0.60 4.94
C VAL A 279 5.47 -2.12 4.85
N PHE A 280 6.01 -2.76 5.88
CA PHE A 280 6.14 -4.21 5.91
C PHE A 280 4.78 -4.89 5.89
N ALA A 281 4.62 -5.84 4.98
CA ALA A 281 3.42 -6.64 4.90
C ALA A 281 3.47 -7.77 5.93
N LEU A 282 2.40 -7.92 6.70
CA LEU A 282 2.23 -9.06 7.59
C LEU A 282 1.81 -10.30 6.80
N PRO A 283 2.21 -11.50 7.24
CA PRO A 283 1.69 -12.77 6.73
C PRO A 283 0.17 -12.82 6.79
N PHE A 284 -0.41 -13.72 5.99
CA PHE A 284 -1.86 -13.97 6.02
C PHE A 284 -2.19 -15.19 6.90
N SER A 285 -3.37 -15.19 7.45
CA SER A 285 -3.96 -16.37 8.10
C SER A 285 -3.20 -16.90 9.32
N PHE A 286 -2.48 -16.05 10.02
CA PHE A 286 -1.88 -16.39 11.30
C PHE A 286 -2.85 -16.13 12.45
N ALA A 287 -2.60 -16.75 13.59
CA ALA A 287 -3.35 -16.53 14.81
C ALA A 287 -2.97 -15.19 15.45
N HIS A 288 -3.82 -14.71 16.37
CA HIS A 288 -3.61 -13.42 17.02
C HIS A 288 -2.27 -13.34 17.75
N GLU A 289 -1.89 -14.39 18.45
CA GLU A 289 -0.63 -14.50 19.19
C GLU A 289 0.59 -14.44 18.28
N ASP A 290 0.51 -14.93 17.05
CA ASP A 290 1.57 -14.85 16.06
C ASP A 290 1.79 -13.39 15.62
N TYR A 291 0.71 -12.66 15.34
CA TYR A 291 0.81 -11.23 15.02
C TYR A 291 1.32 -10.41 16.22
N VAL A 292 0.93 -10.76 17.44
CA VAL A 292 1.46 -10.11 18.63
C VAL A 292 2.97 -10.31 18.74
N GLN A 293 3.45 -11.53 18.53
CA GLN A 293 4.89 -11.84 18.56
C GLN A 293 5.64 -11.10 17.45
N ILE A 294 5.20 -11.22 16.18
CA ILE A 294 5.85 -10.59 15.03
C ILE A 294 5.93 -9.06 15.21
N LEU A 295 4.84 -8.42 15.61
CA LEU A 295 4.82 -6.96 15.81
C LEU A 295 5.65 -6.52 17.02
N THR A 296 5.77 -7.35 18.04
CA THR A 296 6.64 -7.08 19.17
C THR A 296 8.10 -7.11 18.73
N ASP A 297 8.51 -8.15 18.01
CA ASP A 297 9.87 -8.27 17.50
C ASP A 297 10.19 -7.19 16.47
N MET A 298 9.24 -6.82 15.63
CA MET A 298 9.41 -5.67 14.72
C MET A 298 9.70 -4.37 15.47
N ALA A 299 8.96 -4.10 16.55
CA ALA A 299 9.13 -2.86 17.29
C ALA A 299 10.36 -2.85 18.20
N GLN A 300 10.69 -3.99 18.82
CA GLN A 300 11.71 -4.06 19.87
C GLN A 300 13.07 -4.53 19.38
N ASN A 301 13.12 -5.25 18.26
CA ASN A 301 14.33 -5.88 17.75
C ASN A 301 14.65 -5.42 16.31
N LEU A 302 13.75 -5.64 15.35
CA LEU A 302 14.02 -5.31 13.94
C LEU A 302 14.12 -3.80 13.69
N GLY A 303 13.20 -3.01 14.23
CA GLY A 303 13.22 -1.56 14.09
C GLY A 303 14.54 -0.95 14.57
N PRO A 304 14.99 -1.22 15.80
CA PRO A 304 16.31 -0.79 16.28
C PRO A 304 17.47 -1.26 15.41
N ALA A 305 17.44 -2.51 14.92
CA ALA A 305 18.47 -3.04 14.00
C ALA A 305 18.50 -2.29 12.65
N LEU A 306 17.38 -1.67 12.27
CA LEU A 306 17.25 -0.81 11.09
C LEU A 306 17.45 0.68 11.39
N GLY A 307 17.83 1.05 12.62
CA GLY A 307 18.02 2.44 13.05
C GLY A 307 16.72 3.20 13.36
N TRP A 308 15.58 2.51 13.41
CA TRP A 308 14.32 3.10 13.84
C TRP A 308 14.12 2.92 15.36
N SER A 309 13.53 3.91 15.98
CA SER A 309 13.13 3.85 17.37
C SER A 309 11.65 4.18 17.52
N PRO A 310 10.90 3.43 18.37
CA PRO A 310 9.52 3.75 18.65
C PRO A 310 9.39 5.19 19.16
N ALA A 311 8.41 5.91 18.67
CA ALA A 311 8.11 7.20 19.26
C ALA A 311 7.53 7.03 20.67
N PRO A 312 7.87 7.92 21.62
CA PRO A 312 7.43 7.86 23.00
C PRO A 312 5.90 7.98 23.16
#